data_fe17613818a67306868cfaa29804c6f4
#
_entry.id   fe17613818a67306868cfaa29804c6f4
#
_cell.length_a   1.000
_cell.length_b   1.000
_cell.length_c   1.000
_cell.angle_alpha   90.00
_cell.angle_beta   90.00
_cell.angle_gamma   90.00
#
_symmetry.space_group_name_H-M   'P 1'
#
loop_
_entity.id
_entity.type
_entity.pdbx_description
1 polymer ?
#
loop_
_entity_poly.entity_id
_entity_poly.type
_entity_poly.pdbx_seq_one_letter_code
_entity_poly.pdbx_strand_id
1 'polypeptide(L)'
;MTIKRIIFSDIDLKKLDDIIDVRSPSEYEVDHIPGAINLPVLSDKEREMIGTIYKQNSKFEAKKLGASLISKNISNHLKENIREKNRDWLPLIYCWRGGQRSYAFATILDQIGWNVAVVDGGYKSFRKQVSEFLNKNIENYFLILLTGNTGTAKTKLIN
;
A
#
# COMPACT_ATOMS: atom_id res chain seq x y z
N MET A 1 -0.52 5.68 22.44
CA MET A 1 -1.64 5.25 21.57
C MET A 1 -1.23 3.95 20.91
N THR A 2 -2.16 3.13 20.48
CA THR A 2 -1.82 1.81 19.90
C THR A 2 -2.24 1.83 18.43
N ILE A 3 -1.29 1.63 17.52
CA ILE A 3 -1.56 1.50 16.09
C ILE A 3 -2.60 0.39 15.87
N LYS A 4 -3.73 0.74 15.28
CA LYS A 4 -4.83 -0.19 15.06
C LYS A 4 -4.53 -1.08 13.86
N ARG A 5 -4.50 -2.40 14.05
CA ARG A 5 -4.52 -3.37 12.95
C ARG A 5 -5.96 -3.62 12.53
N ILE A 6 -6.22 -3.53 11.25
CA ILE A 6 -7.57 -3.73 10.72
C ILE A 6 -7.50 -4.72 9.56
N ILE A 7 -8.36 -5.74 9.59
CA ILE A 7 -8.58 -6.64 8.45
C ILE A 7 -9.32 -5.84 7.38
N PHE A 8 -8.92 -5.94 6.12
CA PHE A 8 -9.47 -5.09 5.06
C PHE A 8 -11.00 -5.20 4.92
N SER A 9 -11.57 -6.39 5.11
CA SER A 9 -13.03 -6.59 5.10
C SER A 9 -13.80 -5.80 6.16
N ASP A 10 -13.13 -5.42 7.24
CA ASP A 10 -13.76 -4.76 8.40
C ASP A 10 -13.58 -3.23 8.33
N ILE A 11 -12.99 -2.73 7.24
CA ILE A 11 -12.71 -1.32 7.05
C ILE A 11 -13.93 -0.62 6.46
N ASP A 12 -14.45 0.35 7.17
CA ASP A 12 -15.35 1.34 6.60
C ASP A 12 -14.54 2.44 5.89
N LEU A 13 -14.34 2.27 4.59
CA LEU A 13 -13.53 3.20 3.78
C LEU A 13 -14.06 4.63 3.81
N LYS A 14 -15.36 4.84 4.12
CA LYS A 14 -15.97 6.17 4.20
C LYS A 14 -15.52 6.97 5.42
N LYS A 15 -14.94 6.30 6.40
CA LYS A 15 -14.42 6.92 7.63
C LYS A 15 -12.95 7.27 7.56
N LEU A 16 -12.29 6.94 6.46
CA LEU A 16 -10.87 7.20 6.24
C LEU A 16 -10.71 8.43 5.35
N ASP A 17 -9.71 9.24 5.67
CA ASP A 17 -9.37 10.39 4.83
C ASP A 17 -8.46 10.00 3.68
N ASP A 18 -7.47 9.15 3.94
CA ASP A 18 -6.53 8.69 2.93
C ASP A 18 -6.17 7.21 3.12
N ILE A 19 -5.94 6.54 2.00
CA ILE A 19 -5.34 5.21 1.95
C ILE A 19 -3.92 5.38 1.40
N ILE A 20 -2.91 4.99 2.18
CA ILE A 20 -1.50 5.23 1.87
C ILE A 20 -0.80 3.91 1.55
N ASP A 21 -0.32 3.79 0.32
CA ASP A 21 0.58 2.72 -0.09
C ASP A 21 2.03 3.14 0.11
N VAL A 22 2.73 2.47 1.03
CA VAL A 22 4.15 2.74 1.30
C VAL A 22 5.10 1.80 0.57
N ARG A 23 4.60 1.04 -0.41
CA ARG A 23 5.43 0.21 -1.30
C ARG A 23 6.20 1.09 -2.28
N SER A 24 7.18 0.49 -2.96
CA SER A 24 7.91 1.22 -3.99
C SER A 24 7.01 1.61 -5.17
N PRO A 25 7.38 2.64 -5.96
CA PRO A 25 6.57 3.10 -7.08
C PRO A 25 6.19 1.98 -8.06
N SER A 26 7.13 1.12 -8.44
CA SER A 26 6.85 -0.01 -9.34
C SER A 26 5.89 -1.04 -8.74
N GLU A 27 5.95 -1.29 -7.41
CA GLU A 27 4.97 -2.16 -6.75
C GLU A 27 3.55 -1.54 -6.81
N TYR A 28 3.44 -0.21 -6.70
CA TYR A 28 2.18 0.52 -6.77
C TYR A 28 1.60 0.58 -8.19
N GLU A 29 2.44 0.85 -9.20
CA GLU A 29 2.03 0.93 -10.60
C GLU A 29 1.46 -0.40 -11.14
N VAL A 30 2.00 -1.52 -10.66
CA VAL A 30 1.50 -2.85 -11.08
C VAL A 30 0.06 -3.07 -10.62
N ASP A 31 -0.22 -2.76 -9.36
CA ASP A 31 -1.57 -2.86 -8.77
C ASP A 31 -1.57 -2.28 -7.35
N HIS A 32 -2.69 -1.67 -6.93
CA HIS A 32 -2.84 -1.07 -5.61
C HIS A 32 -4.30 -1.09 -5.13
N ILE A 33 -4.55 -0.78 -3.85
CA ILE A 33 -5.91 -0.62 -3.33
C ILE A 33 -6.55 0.61 -4.00
N PRO A 34 -7.73 0.50 -4.60
CA PRO A 34 -8.40 1.62 -5.26
C PRO A 34 -8.50 2.85 -4.36
N GLY A 35 -8.13 4.01 -4.92
CA GLY A 35 -8.11 5.28 -4.18
C GLY A 35 -6.89 5.50 -3.29
N ALA A 36 -5.94 4.57 -3.25
CA ALA A 36 -4.70 4.75 -2.51
C ALA A 36 -3.77 5.76 -3.19
N ILE A 37 -3.06 6.54 -2.38
CA ILE A 37 -1.94 7.38 -2.80
C ILE A 37 -0.62 6.69 -2.49
N ASN A 38 0.37 6.82 -3.36
CA ASN A 38 1.69 6.24 -3.13
C ASN A 38 2.61 7.21 -2.39
N LEU A 39 2.99 6.86 -1.16
CA LEU A 39 4.02 7.54 -0.37
C LEU A 39 5.13 6.53 -0.05
N PRO A 40 6.00 6.20 -1.00
CA PRO A 40 6.93 5.10 -0.89
C PRO A 40 7.99 5.36 0.19
N VAL A 41 8.12 4.44 1.14
CA VAL A 41 9.21 4.52 2.15
C VAL A 41 10.54 4.01 1.63
N LEU A 42 10.55 3.43 0.43
CA LEU A 42 11.74 3.05 -0.35
C LEU A 42 11.46 3.26 -1.83
N SER A 43 12.37 3.90 -2.55
CA SER A 43 12.38 3.89 -4.00
C SER A 43 12.64 2.48 -4.55
N ASP A 44 12.40 2.26 -5.85
CA ASP A 44 12.64 0.95 -6.48
C ASP A 44 14.10 0.50 -6.34
N LYS A 45 15.06 1.41 -6.55
CA LYS A 45 16.48 1.14 -6.38
C LYS A 45 16.85 0.78 -4.95
N GLU A 46 16.33 1.52 -3.97
CA GLU A 46 16.56 1.24 -2.55
C GLU A 46 15.95 -0.11 -2.15
N ARG A 47 14.76 -0.40 -2.66
CA ARG A 47 14.04 -1.66 -2.42
C ARG A 47 14.83 -2.86 -2.96
N GLU A 48 15.36 -2.75 -4.17
CA GLU A 48 16.20 -3.76 -4.83
C GLU A 48 17.50 -3.98 -4.05
N MET A 49 18.20 -2.90 -3.73
CA MET A 49 19.46 -2.92 -2.97
C MET A 49 19.30 -3.62 -1.62
N ILE A 50 18.30 -3.23 -0.84
CA ILE A 50 18.00 -3.86 0.47
C ILE A 50 17.65 -5.33 0.29
N GLY A 51 16.87 -5.67 -0.74
CA GLY A 51 16.48 -7.04 -1.06
C GLY A 51 17.70 -7.93 -1.38
N THR A 52 18.68 -7.39 -2.09
CA THR A 52 19.93 -8.05 -2.43
C THR A 52 20.78 -8.29 -1.17
N ILE A 53 21.00 -7.27 -0.35
CA ILE A 53 21.76 -7.39 0.90
C ILE A 53 21.09 -8.42 1.83
N TYR A 54 19.76 -8.40 1.92
CA TYR A 54 18.99 -9.33 2.76
C TYR A 54 19.20 -10.80 2.36
N LYS A 55 19.31 -11.07 1.05
CA LYS A 55 19.44 -12.43 0.51
C LYS A 55 20.90 -12.91 0.49
N GLN A 56 21.83 -12.02 0.17
CA GLN A 56 23.22 -12.41 -0.16
C GLN A 56 24.22 -12.16 0.97
N ASN A 57 23.95 -11.19 1.86
CA ASN A 57 24.90 -10.81 2.91
C ASN A 57 24.33 -11.07 4.31
N SER A 58 23.65 -10.08 4.87
CA SER A 58 23.18 -10.10 6.25
C SER A 58 21.80 -9.50 6.39
N LYS A 59 20.90 -10.27 6.99
CA LYS A 59 19.56 -9.77 7.35
C LYS A 59 19.64 -8.58 8.29
N PHE A 60 20.63 -8.53 9.17
CA PHE A 60 20.80 -7.43 10.11
C PHE A 60 21.27 -6.14 9.40
N GLU A 61 22.27 -6.24 8.53
CA GLU A 61 22.75 -5.09 7.74
C GLU A 61 21.66 -4.55 6.81
N ALA A 62 20.89 -5.43 6.15
CA ALA A 62 19.75 -5.03 5.35
C ALA A 62 18.70 -4.27 6.17
N LYS A 63 18.41 -4.72 7.40
CA LYS A 63 17.46 -4.03 8.30
C LYS A 63 17.99 -2.67 8.76
N LYS A 64 19.27 -2.59 9.10
CA LYS A 64 19.93 -1.35 9.55
C LYS A 64 19.92 -0.29 8.43
N LEU A 65 20.36 -0.66 7.23
CA LEU A 65 20.32 0.22 6.07
C LEU A 65 18.88 0.59 5.70
N GLY A 66 17.97 -0.40 5.70
CA GLY A 66 16.56 -0.20 5.42
C GLY A 66 15.91 0.79 6.39
N ALA A 67 16.20 0.69 7.68
CA ALA A 67 15.70 1.63 8.68
C ALA A 67 16.18 3.07 8.41
N SER A 68 17.44 3.26 8.05
CA SER A 68 18.00 4.58 7.71
C SER A 68 17.29 5.20 6.50
N LEU A 69 17.15 4.45 5.40
CA LEU A 69 16.50 4.94 4.18
C LEU A 69 15.01 5.21 4.38
N ILE A 70 14.30 4.31 5.06
CA ILE A 70 12.88 4.46 5.40
C ILE A 70 12.68 5.73 6.23
N SER A 71 13.49 5.97 7.26
CA SER A 71 13.38 7.17 8.11
C SER A 71 13.60 8.46 7.32
N LYS A 72 14.58 8.48 6.40
CA LYS A 72 14.83 9.60 5.50
C LYS A 72 13.62 9.88 4.61
N ASN A 73 13.08 8.85 3.97
CA ASN A 73 11.96 9.00 3.04
C ASN A 73 10.68 9.41 3.78
N ILE A 74 10.43 8.88 4.99
CA ILE A 74 9.31 9.33 5.82
C ILE A 74 9.46 10.81 6.19
N SER A 75 10.67 11.26 6.55
CA SER A 75 10.93 12.69 6.84
C SER A 75 10.57 13.58 5.65
N ASN A 76 10.87 13.16 4.42
CA ASN A 76 10.49 13.89 3.22
C ASN A 76 8.97 13.94 3.05
N HIS A 77 8.27 12.82 3.21
CA HIS A 77 6.81 12.77 3.13
C HIS A 77 6.11 13.65 4.17
N LEU A 78 6.64 13.71 5.39
CA LEU A 78 6.11 14.59 6.42
C LEU A 78 6.19 16.08 6.01
N LYS A 79 7.26 16.48 5.33
CA LYS A 79 7.47 17.86 4.87
C LYS A 79 6.63 18.22 3.65
N GLU A 80 6.54 17.31 2.69
CA GLU A 80 6.06 17.60 1.35
C GLU A 80 4.60 17.19 1.12
N ASN A 81 4.16 16.09 1.74
CA ASN A 81 2.87 15.48 1.44
C ASN A 81 1.87 15.56 2.60
N ILE A 82 2.35 15.59 3.85
CA ILE A 82 1.50 15.43 5.05
C ILE A 82 1.44 16.69 5.89
N ARG A 83 2.30 17.66 5.65
CA ARG A 83 2.45 18.88 6.44
C ARG A 83 1.13 19.61 6.74
N GLU A 84 0.23 19.65 5.75
CA GLU A 84 -1.03 20.41 5.83
C GLU A 84 -2.19 19.57 6.42
N LYS A 85 -1.94 18.30 6.80
CA LYS A 85 -2.99 17.45 7.40
C LYS A 85 -3.33 17.92 8.81
N ASN A 86 -4.63 18.07 9.07
CA ASN A 86 -5.13 18.49 10.37
C ASN A 86 -5.02 17.36 11.42
N ARG A 87 -5.34 17.68 12.68
CA ARG A 87 -5.24 16.74 13.80
C ARG A 87 -6.16 15.54 13.69
N ASP A 88 -7.30 15.70 13.06
CA ASP A 88 -8.34 14.66 12.97
C ASP A 88 -8.16 13.74 11.77
N TRP A 89 -7.08 13.94 11.00
CA TRP A 89 -6.74 13.10 9.85
C TRP A 89 -6.58 11.63 10.25
N LEU A 90 -7.28 10.75 9.52
CA LEU A 90 -7.37 9.32 9.79
C LEU A 90 -6.84 8.50 8.60
N PRO A 91 -5.51 8.30 8.50
CA PRO A 91 -4.93 7.52 7.42
C PRO A 91 -4.95 6.02 7.67
N LEU A 92 -5.17 5.26 6.59
CA LEU A 92 -4.95 3.83 6.53
C LEU A 92 -3.66 3.56 5.77
N ILE A 93 -2.72 2.85 6.37
CA ILE A 93 -1.40 2.59 5.78
C ILE A 93 -1.26 1.10 5.46
N TYR A 94 -0.68 0.79 4.32
CA TYR A 94 -0.33 -0.58 3.99
C TYR A 94 1.00 -0.70 3.25
N CYS A 95 1.62 -1.88 3.37
CA CYS A 95 2.69 -2.34 2.50
C CYS A 95 2.35 -3.74 1.97
N TRP A 96 3.29 -4.47 1.41
CA TRP A 96 3.02 -5.80 0.83
C TRP A 96 2.40 -6.82 1.80
N ARG A 97 2.87 -6.88 3.06
CA ARG A 97 2.42 -7.86 4.08
C ARG A 97 2.02 -7.22 5.41
N GLY A 98 1.80 -5.91 5.47
CA GLY A 98 1.53 -5.24 6.76
C GLY A 98 2.70 -5.36 7.75
N GLY A 99 3.95 -5.26 7.26
CA GLY A 99 5.15 -5.45 8.06
C GLY A 99 5.91 -4.15 8.34
N GLN A 100 7.23 -4.27 8.46
CA GLN A 100 8.13 -3.18 8.91
C GLN A 100 7.95 -1.85 8.16
N ARG A 101 7.71 -1.86 6.84
CA ARG A 101 7.55 -0.64 6.04
C ARG A 101 6.33 0.18 6.48
N SER A 102 5.16 -0.45 6.58
CA SER A 102 3.94 0.23 7.02
C SER A 102 3.98 0.61 8.50
N TYR A 103 4.56 -0.26 9.34
CA TYR A 103 4.71 0.06 10.78
C TYR A 103 5.66 1.19 11.05
N ALA A 104 6.78 1.31 10.33
CA ALA A 104 7.72 2.42 10.50
C ALA A 104 7.02 3.77 10.24
N PHE A 105 6.23 3.86 9.16
CA PHE A 105 5.49 5.07 8.87
C PHE A 105 4.38 5.33 9.89
N ALA A 106 3.57 4.30 10.17
CA ALA A 106 2.49 4.39 11.14
C ALA A 106 2.96 4.81 12.54
N THR A 107 4.12 4.30 13.00
CA THR A 107 4.68 4.66 14.30
C THR A 107 5.01 6.14 14.40
N ILE A 108 5.59 6.71 13.34
CA ILE A 108 5.94 8.15 13.36
C ILE A 108 4.65 8.99 13.35
N LEU A 109 3.64 8.64 12.57
CA LEU A 109 2.37 9.36 12.57
C LEU A 109 1.63 9.25 13.91
N ASP A 110 1.62 8.06 14.52
CA ASP A 110 1.03 7.84 15.86
C ASP A 110 1.75 8.66 16.94
N GLN A 111 3.08 8.77 16.88
CA GLN A 111 3.87 9.61 17.80
C GLN A 111 3.59 11.12 17.63
N ILE A 112 3.23 11.57 16.43
CA ILE A 112 2.79 12.95 16.19
C ILE A 112 1.39 13.19 16.80
N GLY A 113 0.60 12.14 16.96
CA GLY A 113 -0.72 12.20 17.61
C GLY A 113 -1.91 11.91 16.69
N TRP A 114 -1.66 11.45 15.44
CA TRP A 114 -2.74 11.01 14.55
C TRP A 114 -3.23 9.60 14.88
N ASN A 115 -4.52 9.37 14.65
CA ASN A 115 -5.11 8.03 14.77
C ASN A 115 -4.83 7.24 13.50
N VAL A 116 -3.88 6.32 13.56
CA VAL A 116 -3.39 5.59 12.38
C VAL A 116 -3.88 4.15 12.40
N ALA A 117 -4.33 3.68 11.24
CA ALA A 117 -4.64 2.28 11.02
C ALA A 117 -3.66 1.63 10.03
N VAL A 118 -3.38 0.34 10.22
CA VAL A 118 -2.55 -0.46 9.33
C VAL A 118 -3.33 -1.67 8.85
N VAL A 119 -3.32 -1.94 7.54
CA VAL A 119 -3.97 -3.13 6.96
C VAL A 119 -3.24 -4.39 7.42
N ASP A 120 -3.95 -5.27 8.13
CA ASP A 120 -3.41 -6.56 8.53
C ASP A 120 -3.18 -7.47 7.32
N GLY A 121 -1.99 -8.07 7.23
CA GLY A 121 -1.56 -8.81 6.05
C GLY A 121 -1.28 -7.96 4.81
N GLY A 122 -1.52 -6.64 4.86
CA GLY A 122 -1.22 -5.67 3.83
C GLY A 122 -1.91 -5.92 2.49
N TYR A 123 -1.30 -5.43 1.39
CA TYR A 123 -1.83 -5.59 0.03
C TYR A 123 -2.08 -7.06 -0.36
N LYS A 124 -1.23 -7.97 0.10
CA LYS A 124 -1.42 -9.41 -0.16
C LYS A 124 -2.74 -9.94 0.39
N SER A 125 -3.13 -9.51 1.59
CA SER A 125 -4.41 -9.87 2.21
C SER A 125 -5.59 -9.29 1.43
N PHE A 126 -5.52 -8.01 1.06
CA PHE A 126 -6.52 -7.35 0.22
C PHE A 126 -6.74 -8.12 -1.09
N ARG A 127 -5.67 -8.38 -1.85
CA ARG A 127 -5.75 -9.08 -3.13
C ARG A 127 -6.36 -10.47 -3.00
N LYS A 128 -6.03 -11.20 -1.91
CA LYS A 128 -6.63 -12.50 -1.62
C LYS A 128 -8.15 -12.38 -1.43
N GLN A 129 -8.60 -11.41 -0.64
CA GLN A 129 -10.03 -11.18 -0.38
C GLN A 129 -10.78 -10.79 -1.65
N VAL A 130 -10.20 -9.94 -2.51
CA VAL A 130 -10.78 -9.60 -3.82
C VAL A 130 -10.94 -10.84 -4.69
N SER A 131 -9.91 -11.69 -4.76
CA SER A 131 -9.97 -12.94 -5.54
C SER A 131 -11.04 -13.90 -4.99
N GLU A 132 -11.14 -14.05 -3.68
CA GLU A 132 -12.16 -14.88 -3.04
C GLU A 132 -13.57 -14.34 -3.28
N PHE A 133 -13.75 -13.02 -3.20
CA PHE A 133 -15.02 -12.37 -3.49
C PHE A 133 -15.45 -12.59 -4.95
N LEU A 134 -14.57 -12.38 -5.91
CA LEU A 134 -14.84 -12.60 -7.32
C LEU A 134 -15.22 -14.05 -7.60
N ASN A 135 -14.44 -15.00 -7.07
CA ASN A 135 -14.71 -16.42 -7.26
C ASN A 135 -16.08 -16.86 -6.69
N LYS A 136 -16.46 -16.27 -5.55
CA LYS A 136 -17.77 -16.57 -4.92
C LYS A 136 -18.95 -15.96 -5.65
N ASN A 137 -18.76 -14.82 -6.29
CA ASN A 137 -19.86 -14.01 -6.81
C ASN A 137 -19.89 -13.92 -8.35
N ILE A 138 -18.99 -14.63 -9.04
CA ILE A 138 -18.88 -14.52 -10.50
C ILE A 138 -20.20 -14.86 -11.21
N GLU A 139 -20.97 -15.79 -10.66
CA GLU A 139 -22.28 -16.19 -11.21
C GLU A 139 -23.35 -15.10 -11.08
N ASN A 140 -23.14 -14.10 -10.20
CA ASN A 140 -24.06 -12.99 -9.99
C ASN A 140 -23.83 -11.83 -10.97
N TYR A 141 -22.79 -11.91 -11.81
CA TYR A 141 -22.46 -10.85 -12.75
C TYR A 141 -22.83 -11.25 -14.18
N PHE A 142 -23.51 -10.34 -14.87
CA PHE A 142 -23.72 -10.46 -16.30
C PHE A 142 -22.45 -10.03 -17.04
N LEU A 143 -21.80 -10.99 -17.70
CA LEU A 143 -20.54 -10.75 -18.41
C LEU A 143 -20.78 -10.64 -19.91
N ILE A 144 -20.37 -9.52 -20.50
CA ILE A 144 -20.34 -9.33 -21.95
C ILE A 144 -18.90 -9.53 -22.42
N LEU A 145 -18.67 -10.55 -23.24
CA LEU A 145 -17.35 -10.85 -23.82
C LEU A 145 -17.21 -10.21 -25.20
N LEU A 146 -16.36 -9.20 -25.32
CA LEU A 146 -16.01 -8.59 -26.60
C LEU A 146 -14.77 -9.28 -27.19
N THR A 147 -14.96 -10.06 -28.25
CA THR A 147 -13.91 -10.81 -28.96
C THR A 147 -13.57 -10.18 -30.30
N GLY A 148 -12.40 -10.46 -30.84
CA GLY A 148 -11.96 -10.00 -32.16
C GLY A 148 -10.43 -9.98 -32.27
N ASN A 149 -9.91 -9.85 -33.47
CA ASN A 149 -8.49 -9.83 -33.78
C ASN A 149 -7.79 -8.60 -33.16
N THR A 150 -6.46 -8.65 -33.04
CA THR A 150 -5.64 -7.51 -32.63
C THR A 150 -5.87 -6.34 -33.61
N GLY A 151 -6.00 -5.11 -33.10
CA GLY A 151 -6.23 -3.92 -33.94
C GLY A 151 -7.69 -3.60 -34.28
N THR A 152 -8.68 -4.38 -33.84
CA THR A 152 -10.12 -4.15 -34.14
C THR A 152 -10.81 -3.12 -33.24
N ALA A 153 -10.05 -2.24 -32.62
CA ALA A 153 -10.55 -1.14 -31.76
C ALA A 153 -11.46 -1.57 -30.58
N LYS A 154 -11.34 -2.80 -30.09
CA LYS A 154 -12.14 -3.30 -28.94
C LYS A 154 -12.11 -2.38 -27.73
N THR A 155 -10.92 -1.84 -27.40
CA THR A 155 -10.74 -0.91 -26.28
C THR A 155 -11.53 0.38 -26.43
N LYS A 156 -11.76 0.86 -27.67
CA LYS A 156 -12.58 2.05 -27.96
C LYS A 156 -14.08 1.80 -27.78
N LEU A 157 -14.51 0.53 -27.80
CA LEU A 157 -15.92 0.16 -27.61
C LEU A 157 -16.27 -0.06 -26.13
N ILE A 158 -15.26 -0.20 -25.26
CA ILE A 158 -15.44 -0.46 -23.83
C ILE A 158 -15.37 0.85 -23.03
N ASN A 159 -14.73 1.88 -23.57
CA ASN A 159 -14.68 3.23 -23.02
C ASN A 159 -15.81 4.08 -23.64
#